data_2da4d252336a001be1e2c1fdc8768242
#
_entry.id   2da4d252336a001be1e2c1fdc8768242
#
_cell.length_a   1.000
_cell.length_b   1.000
_cell.length_c   1.000
_cell.angle_alpha   90.00
_cell.angle_beta   90.00
_cell.angle_gamma   90.00
#
_symmetry.space_group_name_H-M   'P 1'
#
loop_
_entity.id
_entity.type
_entity.pdbx_description
1 polymer ?
#
loop_
_entity_poly.entity_id
_entity_poly.type
_entity_poly.pdbx_seq_one_letter_code
_entity_poly.pdbx_strand_id
1 'polypeptide(L)'
;VNVVSDTLDNMVNPYKGHFAMISGSGALKFLGSTKYASFFSMEWRSFHFFTHRNPRHLLAFWLMADASPEGVLPYLVLPATAYDKRSRSGRGYSQARFRGNQHVYGEAEYRFPISECGGIWGGVLFLNATSANNPQQSLNLFESVKPGYGFGFRPAVDKKSRTTLAI
;
A
#
# COMPACT_ATOMS: atom_id res chain seq x y z
N VAL A 1 -9.85 -11.88 12.03
CA VAL A 1 -10.98 -11.83 11.09
C VAL A 1 -10.60 -10.92 9.94
N ASN A 2 -10.87 -11.37 8.70
CA ASN A 2 -10.63 -10.56 7.51
C ASN A 2 -11.90 -10.51 6.68
N VAL A 3 -12.23 -9.32 6.17
CA VAL A 3 -13.28 -9.09 5.19
C VAL A 3 -12.60 -8.54 3.94
N VAL A 4 -12.84 -9.17 2.78
CA VAL A 4 -12.20 -8.81 1.51
C VAL A 4 -13.26 -8.66 0.44
N SER A 5 -13.16 -7.60 -0.34
CA SER A 5 -13.88 -7.37 -1.59
C SER A 5 -12.87 -7.19 -2.71
N ASP A 6 -12.93 -8.03 -3.73
CA ASP A 6 -12.01 -8.01 -4.86
C ASP A 6 -12.77 -8.08 -6.18
N THR A 7 -12.60 -7.06 -7.01
CA THR A 7 -13.17 -6.95 -8.36
C THR A 7 -12.10 -6.70 -9.42
N LEU A 8 -10.83 -6.95 -9.07
CA LEU A 8 -9.70 -6.74 -9.97
C LEU A 8 -9.76 -7.69 -11.18
N ASP A 9 -9.49 -7.17 -12.35
CA ASP A 9 -9.40 -7.94 -13.61
C ASP A 9 -8.14 -8.81 -13.70
N ASN A 10 -7.13 -8.53 -12.87
CA ASN A 10 -5.89 -9.31 -12.78
C ASN A 10 -5.23 -9.10 -11.41
N MET A 11 -4.76 -10.17 -10.77
CA MET A 11 -4.15 -10.10 -9.44
C MET A 11 -2.72 -9.54 -9.45
N VAL A 12 -2.00 -9.69 -10.55
CA VAL A 12 -0.58 -9.28 -10.67
C VAL A 12 -0.46 -7.83 -11.08
N ASN A 13 -1.16 -7.43 -12.15
CA ASN A 13 -1.12 -6.08 -12.68
C ASN A 13 -2.50 -5.69 -13.20
N PRO A 14 -3.38 -5.25 -12.31
CA PRO A 14 -4.73 -4.85 -12.67
C PRO A 14 -4.74 -3.57 -13.51
N TYR A 15 -5.67 -3.50 -14.44
CA TYR A 15 -5.96 -2.31 -15.22
C TYR A 15 -7.28 -1.66 -14.80
N LYS A 16 -8.19 -2.45 -14.22
CA LYS A 16 -9.50 -1.98 -13.73
C LYS A 16 -9.93 -2.74 -12.48
N GLY A 17 -10.88 -2.15 -11.77
CA GLY A 17 -11.49 -2.72 -10.59
C GLY A 17 -10.95 -2.14 -9.31
N HIS A 18 -11.41 -2.68 -8.21
CA HIS A 18 -11.00 -2.28 -6.88
C HIS A 18 -10.77 -3.49 -5.98
N PHE A 19 -9.92 -3.31 -5.02
CA PHE A 19 -9.65 -4.22 -3.92
C PHE A 19 -9.86 -3.48 -2.63
N ALA A 20 -10.62 -4.04 -1.71
CA ALA A 20 -10.80 -3.51 -0.37
C ALA A 20 -10.63 -4.65 0.65
N MET A 21 -9.91 -4.37 1.70
CA MET A 21 -9.69 -5.32 2.81
C MET A 21 -9.79 -4.59 4.13
N ILE A 22 -10.51 -5.19 5.07
CA ILE A 22 -10.49 -4.79 6.47
C ILE A 22 -10.12 -6.02 7.27
N SER A 23 -9.13 -5.91 8.14
CA SER A 23 -8.69 -6.99 9.00
C SER A 23 -8.59 -6.54 10.45
N GLY A 24 -8.96 -7.44 11.35
CA GLY A 24 -8.80 -7.26 12.78
C GLY A 24 -8.17 -8.50 13.42
N SER A 25 -7.17 -8.32 14.25
CA SER A 25 -6.52 -9.36 15.03
C SER A 25 -6.34 -8.91 16.48
N GLY A 26 -6.34 -9.85 17.38
CA GLY A 26 -6.17 -9.59 18.80
C GLY A 26 -5.32 -10.67 19.46
N ALA A 27 -4.42 -10.25 20.32
CA ALA A 27 -3.66 -11.11 21.21
C ALA A 27 -4.37 -11.13 22.57
N LEU A 28 -4.98 -12.26 22.90
CA LEU A 28 -5.76 -12.42 24.13
C LEU A 28 -4.99 -13.26 25.15
N LYS A 29 -4.99 -12.85 26.42
CA LYS A 29 -4.24 -13.54 27.48
C LYS A 29 -4.65 -15.00 27.64
N PHE A 30 -5.95 -15.31 27.47
CA PHE A 30 -6.44 -16.70 27.63
C PHE A 30 -5.97 -17.65 26.48
N LEU A 31 -5.46 -17.08 25.36
CA LEU A 31 -4.82 -17.82 24.27
C LEU A 31 -3.30 -17.94 24.41
N GLY A 32 -2.75 -17.61 25.58
CA GLY A 32 -1.32 -17.73 25.87
C GLY A 32 -0.50 -16.47 25.61
N SER A 33 -1.13 -15.35 25.28
CA SER A 33 -0.42 -14.08 25.15
C SER A 33 -0.05 -13.50 26.52
N THR A 34 1.17 -12.99 26.65
CA THR A 34 1.63 -12.31 27.87
C THR A 34 0.96 -10.94 28.07
N LYS A 35 0.55 -10.29 27.00
CA LYS A 35 -0.11 -8.97 27.01
C LYS A 35 -1.32 -8.97 26.08
N TYR A 36 -2.31 -8.16 26.43
CA TYR A 36 -3.42 -7.85 25.54
C TYR A 36 -2.95 -6.85 24.48
N ALA A 37 -3.31 -7.07 23.23
CA ALA A 37 -3.11 -6.13 22.15
C ALA A 37 -4.15 -6.35 21.04
N SER A 38 -4.58 -5.28 20.41
CA SER A 38 -5.44 -5.32 19.22
C SER A 38 -4.76 -4.65 18.04
N PHE A 39 -5.01 -5.14 16.85
CA PHE A 39 -4.48 -4.58 15.61
C PHE A 39 -5.57 -4.57 14.54
N PHE A 40 -5.77 -3.42 13.92
CA PHE A 40 -6.68 -3.21 12.82
C PHE A 40 -5.91 -2.74 11.60
N SER A 41 -6.28 -3.25 10.43
CA SER A 41 -5.70 -2.85 9.15
C SER A 41 -6.81 -2.67 8.13
N MET A 42 -6.75 -1.59 7.38
CA MET A 42 -7.62 -1.30 6.26
C MET A 42 -6.76 -1.02 5.04
N GLU A 43 -7.12 -1.62 3.92
CA GLU A 43 -6.46 -1.40 2.64
C GLU A 43 -7.49 -1.24 1.55
N TRP A 44 -7.31 -0.22 0.71
CA TRP A 44 -8.12 0.01 -0.47
C TRP A 44 -7.23 0.35 -1.66
N ARG A 45 -7.51 -0.29 -2.79
CA ARG A 45 -6.85 -0.03 -4.07
C ARG A 45 -7.89 0.11 -5.16
N SER A 46 -7.65 1.00 -6.09
CA SER A 46 -8.52 1.20 -7.24
C SER A 46 -7.70 1.46 -8.49
N PHE A 47 -8.16 0.93 -9.61
CA PHE A 47 -7.47 1.01 -10.90
C PHE A 47 -8.45 1.45 -11.97
N HIS A 48 -8.08 2.51 -12.71
CA HIS A 48 -8.90 3.14 -13.73
C HIS A 48 -8.08 3.37 -14.99
N PHE A 49 -8.34 2.60 -16.03
CA PHE A 49 -7.72 2.85 -17.33
C PHE A 49 -8.49 3.93 -18.10
N PHE A 50 -7.79 4.71 -18.91
CA PHE A 50 -8.39 5.81 -19.67
C PHE A 50 -9.05 5.39 -20.97
N THR A 51 -8.51 4.37 -21.64
CA THR A 51 -9.02 3.94 -22.95
C THR A 51 -8.89 2.44 -23.15
N HIS A 52 -9.92 1.85 -23.75
CA HIS A 52 -9.93 0.43 -24.12
C HIS A 52 -8.89 0.07 -25.18
N ARG A 53 -8.50 1.05 -26.03
CA ARG A 53 -7.48 0.83 -27.05
C ARG A 53 -6.10 0.57 -26.47
N ASN A 54 -5.79 1.20 -25.32
CA ASN A 54 -4.54 0.96 -24.62
C ASN A 54 -4.76 1.02 -23.10
N PRO A 55 -5.12 -0.11 -22.47
CA PRO A 55 -5.42 -0.16 -21.04
C PRO A 55 -4.18 0.03 -20.13
N ARG A 56 -2.98 0.13 -20.73
CA ARG A 56 -1.75 0.43 -20.00
C ARG A 56 -1.66 1.90 -19.56
N HIS A 57 -2.50 2.80 -20.15
CA HIS A 57 -2.74 4.14 -19.64
C HIS A 57 -3.76 4.07 -18.51
N LEU A 58 -3.32 4.17 -17.28
CA LEU A 58 -4.22 4.06 -16.14
C LEU A 58 -3.75 4.91 -14.94
N LEU A 59 -4.72 5.26 -14.12
CA LEU A 59 -4.52 5.76 -12.76
C LEU A 59 -4.76 4.62 -11.77
N ALA A 60 -3.85 4.49 -10.81
CA ALA A 60 -3.99 3.61 -9.67
C ALA A 60 -3.95 4.43 -8.39
N PHE A 61 -4.84 4.09 -7.47
CA PHE A 61 -4.89 4.68 -6.13
C PHE A 61 -4.70 3.59 -5.09
N TRP A 62 -3.99 3.91 -4.04
CA TRP A 62 -3.79 3.04 -2.90
C TRP A 62 -3.92 3.83 -1.61
N LEU A 63 -4.77 3.37 -0.73
CA LEU A 63 -4.93 3.86 0.63
C LEU A 63 -4.74 2.71 1.60
N MET A 64 -4.04 2.96 2.69
CA MET A 64 -3.81 2.01 3.77
C MET A 64 -3.86 2.74 5.10
N ALA A 65 -4.47 2.11 6.07
CA ALA A 65 -4.52 2.59 7.45
C ALA A 65 -4.36 1.40 8.40
N ASP A 66 -3.38 1.49 9.27
CA ASP A 66 -3.11 0.50 10.31
C ASP A 66 -3.20 1.17 11.67
N ALA A 67 -3.80 0.50 12.64
CA ALA A 67 -3.95 1.00 13.99
C ALA A 67 -3.86 -0.11 15.03
N SER A 68 -3.20 0.20 16.14
CA SER A 68 -3.22 -0.60 17.37
C SER A 68 -3.74 0.28 18.51
N PRO A 69 -5.08 0.38 18.66
CA PRO A 69 -5.68 1.31 19.63
C PRO A 69 -5.49 0.86 21.07
N GLU A 70 -5.39 -0.43 21.31
CA GLU A 70 -5.35 -0.99 22.66
C GLU A 70 -4.17 -1.95 22.85
N GLY A 71 -3.59 -1.90 24.06
CA GLY A 71 -2.51 -2.76 24.47
C GLY A 71 -1.12 -2.26 24.11
N VAL A 72 -0.13 -3.08 24.40
CA VAL A 72 1.28 -2.78 24.11
C VAL A 72 1.81 -3.77 23.10
N LEU A 73 1.88 -3.36 21.85
CA LEU A 73 2.57 -4.14 20.84
C LEU A 73 4.09 -4.04 21.03
N PRO A 74 4.83 -5.13 20.79
CA PRO A 74 6.28 -5.07 20.68
C PRO A 74 6.69 -4.06 19.60
N TYR A 75 7.77 -3.35 19.83
CA TYR A 75 8.25 -2.30 18.92
C TYR A 75 8.33 -2.75 17.44
N LEU A 76 8.79 -3.97 17.20
CA LEU A 76 8.94 -4.52 15.85
C LEU A 76 7.61 -4.88 15.15
N VAL A 77 6.51 -4.96 15.89
CA VAL A 77 5.18 -5.31 15.36
C VAL A 77 4.32 -4.05 15.13
N LEU A 78 4.76 -2.90 15.62
CA LEU A 78 4.04 -1.64 15.43
C LEU A 78 3.88 -1.32 13.94
N PRO A 79 2.72 -0.76 13.53
CA PRO A 79 2.51 -0.20 12.20
C PRO A 79 3.67 0.68 11.76
N ALA A 80 4.15 0.48 10.54
CA ALA A 80 5.30 1.22 10.04
C ALA A 80 5.33 1.27 8.51
N THR A 81 6.08 2.22 7.98
CA THR A 81 6.37 2.34 6.54
C THR A 81 6.92 1.03 5.98
N ALA A 82 6.40 0.57 4.85
CA ALA A 82 6.77 -0.68 4.16
C ALA A 82 6.58 -1.97 5.00
N TYR A 83 5.65 -1.95 5.97
CA TYR A 83 5.22 -3.15 6.71
C TYR A 83 3.95 -3.77 6.14
N ASP A 84 3.47 -3.24 5.01
CA ASP A 84 2.41 -3.86 4.25
C ASP A 84 2.83 -5.21 3.65
N LYS A 85 1.87 -6.03 3.25
CA LYS A 85 2.08 -7.37 2.68
C LYS A 85 3.02 -7.43 1.47
N ARG A 86 3.27 -6.30 0.81
CA ARG A 86 4.12 -6.18 -0.38
C ARG A 86 5.39 -5.37 -0.12
N SER A 87 5.58 -4.85 1.09
CA SER A 87 6.70 -3.98 1.48
C SER A 87 6.90 -2.80 0.52
N ARG A 88 5.80 -2.17 0.08
CA ARG A 88 5.80 -1.12 -0.95
C ARG A 88 5.26 0.23 -0.49
N SER A 89 4.62 0.30 0.69
CA SER A 89 4.16 1.57 1.24
C SER A 89 5.34 2.48 1.58
N GLY A 90 5.17 3.79 1.33
CA GLY A 90 6.19 4.79 1.64
C GLY A 90 7.38 4.76 0.69
N ARG A 91 7.16 4.63 -0.62
CA ARG A 91 8.22 4.77 -1.64
C ARG A 91 8.99 6.07 -1.43
N GLY A 92 10.31 5.99 -1.53
CA GLY A 92 11.23 7.10 -1.25
C GLY A 92 11.74 7.12 0.19
N TYR A 93 11.21 6.26 1.06
CA TYR A 93 11.66 6.14 2.45
C TYR A 93 12.14 4.71 2.76
N SER A 94 13.10 4.60 3.66
CA SER A 94 13.56 3.30 4.15
C SER A 94 12.46 2.60 4.94
N GLN A 95 12.48 1.27 4.91
CA GLN A 95 11.55 0.43 5.66
C GLN A 95 11.57 0.80 7.15
N ALA A 96 10.40 0.84 7.76
CA ALA A 96 10.20 1.17 9.17
C ALA A 96 10.66 2.57 9.61
N ARG A 97 10.89 3.50 8.66
CA ARG A 97 11.31 4.86 9.00
C ARG A 97 10.30 5.61 9.84
N PHE A 98 9.03 5.50 9.49
CA PHE A 98 7.93 6.08 10.27
C PHE A 98 7.14 4.95 10.89
N ARG A 99 7.06 4.96 12.21
CA ARG A 99 6.48 3.89 13.01
C ARG A 99 5.70 4.47 14.18
N GLY A 100 4.56 3.88 14.47
CA GLY A 100 3.72 4.29 15.57
C GLY A 100 2.54 3.35 15.81
N ASN A 101 1.68 3.68 16.75
CA ASN A 101 0.46 2.91 17.01
C ASN A 101 -0.58 3.09 15.89
N GLN A 102 -0.45 4.16 15.12
CA GLN A 102 -1.30 4.43 13.96
C GLN A 102 -0.39 4.82 12.80
N HIS A 103 -0.69 4.31 11.62
CA HIS A 103 0.02 4.61 10.40
C HIS A 103 -0.99 4.74 9.26
N VAL A 104 -0.88 5.79 8.47
CA VAL A 104 -1.70 6.01 7.29
C VAL A 104 -0.81 6.27 6.09
N TYR A 105 -1.17 5.70 4.97
CA TYR A 105 -0.49 5.83 3.70
C TYR A 105 -1.48 6.05 2.57
N GLY A 106 -1.15 6.97 1.66
CA GLY A 106 -1.88 7.20 0.44
C GLY A 106 -0.94 7.33 -0.75
N GLU A 107 -1.27 6.74 -1.88
CA GLU A 107 -0.51 6.82 -3.13
C GLU A 107 -1.44 7.00 -4.33
N ALA A 108 -1.05 7.89 -5.25
CA ALA A 108 -1.61 7.99 -6.58
C ALA A 108 -0.50 7.68 -7.60
N GLU A 109 -0.77 6.79 -8.55
CA GLU A 109 0.19 6.32 -9.53
C GLU A 109 -0.39 6.45 -10.93
N TYR A 110 0.30 7.16 -11.82
CA TYR A 110 -0.01 7.19 -13.24
C TYR A 110 0.91 6.26 -14.00
N ARG A 111 0.34 5.25 -14.65
CA ARG A 111 1.06 4.28 -15.49
C ARG A 111 0.81 4.58 -16.95
N PHE A 112 1.86 4.53 -17.76
CA PHE A 112 1.78 4.79 -19.19
C PHE A 112 2.73 3.89 -19.99
N PRO A 113 2.36 3.50 -21.22
CA PRO A 113 3.26 2.82 -22.12
C PRO A 113 4.27 3.81 -22.70
N ILE A 114 5.54 3.45 -22.74
CA ILE A 114 6.60 4.19 -23.45
C ILE A 114 6.71 3.69 -24.87
N SER A 115 6.56 2.37 -25.07
CA SER A 115 6.55 1.76 -26.40
C SER A 115 5.12 1.56 -26.91
N GLU A 116 4.91 1.77 -28.20
CA GLU A 116 3.62 1.61 -28.89
C GLU A 116 3.07 0.18 -28.82
N CYS A 117 1.91 -0.05 -29.41
CA CYS A 117 1.15 -1.29 -29.36
C CYS A 117 2.01 -2.56 -29.36
N GLY A 118 1.96 -3.32 -28.27
CA GLY A 118 2.70 -4.56 -28.11
C GLY A 118 4.14 -4.43 -27.57
N GLY A 119 4.65 -3.25 -27.38
CA GLY A 119 5.97 -3.04 -26.76
C GLY A 119 6.02 -3.42 -25.28
N ILE A 120 7.22 -3.69 -24.79
CA ILE A 120 7.46 -4.14 -23.42
C ILE A 120 7.64 -2.97 -22.44
N TRP A 121 8.06 -1.80 -22.92
CA TRP A 121 8.42 -0.68 -22.08
C TRP A 121 7.20 0.08 -21.57
N GLY A 122 7.18 0.37 -20.28
CA GLY A 122 6.23 1.24 -19.61
C GLY A 122 6.91 2.13 -18.61
N GLY A 123 6.24 3.22 -18.27
CA GLY A 123 6.66 4.18 -17.25
C GLY A 123 5.61 4.32 -16.17
N VAL A 124 6.04 4.87 -15.06
CA VAL A 124 5.19 5.22 -13.93
C VAL A 124 5.65 6.54 -13.32
N LEU A 125 4.67 7.38 -12.98
CA LEU A 125 4.85 8.53 -12.10
C LEU A 125 4.03 8.27 -10.86
N PHE A 126 4.55 8.57 -9.69
CA PHE A 126 3.82 8.40 -8.44
C PHE A 126 3.99 9.58 -7.49
N LEU A 127 2.95 9.80 -6.73
CA LEU A 127 2.92 10.72 -5.60
C LEU A 127 2.35 9.96 -4.41
N ASN A 128 3.02 10.01 -3.28
CA ASN A 128 2.52 9.38 -2.06
C ASN A 128 2.66 10.31 -0.85
N ALA A 129 1.96 9.95 0.21
CA ALA A 129 2.09 10.59 1.50
C ALA A 129 1.94 9.54 2.59
N THR A 130 2.75 9.64 3.62
CA THR A 130 2.69 8.79 4.80
C THR A 130 2.63 9.62 6.06
N SER A 131 1.90 9.13 7.06
CA SER A 131 1.85 9.71 8.39
C SER A 131 1.78 8.60 9.43
N ALA A 132 2.49 8.78 10.53
CA ALA A 132 2.43 7.87 11.66
C ALA A 132 2.40 8.70 12.95
N ASN A 133 1.59 8.29 13.93
CA ASN A 133 1.69 8.87 15.24
C ASN A 133 2.94 8.36 15.96
N ASN A 134 3.55 9.20 16.78
CA ASN A 134 4.65 8.79 17.63
C ASN A 134 4.38 9.27 19.07
N PRO A 135 3.84 8.40 19.94
CA PRO A 135 3.55 8.78 21.32
C PRO A 135 4.77 9.23 22.12
N GLN A 136 5.96 8.72 21.77
CA GLN A 136 7.21 9.11 22.45
C GLN A 136 7.65 10.54 22.11
N GLN A 137 7.26 11.04 20.96
CA GLN A 137 7.53 12.40 20.50
C GLN A 137 6.31 13.32 20.63
N SER A 138 5.23 12.85 21.25
CA SER A 138 3.95 13.57 21.36
C SER A 138 3.38 14.00 19.99
N LEU A 139 3.72 13.27 18.91
CA LEU A 139 3.21 13.54 17.57
C LEU A 139 1.89 12.83 17.36
N ASN A 140 0.86 13.58 16.98
CA ASN A 140 -0.42 13.06 16.60
C ASN A 140 -0.42 12.64 15.11
N LEU A 141 -1.37 11.76 14.76
CA LEU A 141 -1.60 11.39 13.36
C LEU A 141 -1.95 12.67 12.56
N PHE A 142 -1.38 12.80 11.37
CA PHE A 142 -1.47 13.95 10.46
C PHE A 142 -0.75 15.23 10.89
N GLU A 143 -0.16 15.31 12.08
CA GLU A 143 0.67 16.45 12.47
C GLU A 143 1.97 16.52 11.64
N SER A 144 2.46 15.36 11.19
CA SER A 144 3.66 15.26 10.36
C SER A 144 3.43 14.36 9.16
N VAL A 145 2.86 14.92 8.09
CA VAL A 145 2.70 14.22 6.81
C VAL A 145 4.00 14.28 6.02
N LYS A 146 4.48 13.14 5.55
CA LYS A 146 5.72 13.01 4.78
C LYS A 146 5.37 12.66 3.33
N PRO A 147 5.50 13.62 2.38
CA PRO A 147 5.26 13.37 0.98
C PRO A 147 6.44 12.65 0.32
N GLY A 148 6.15 11.83 -0.68
CA GLY A 148 7.12 11.21 -1.56
C GLY A 148 6.62 11.28 -3.00
N TYR A 149 7.52 11.43 -3.93
CA TYR A 149 7.20 11.42 -5.36
C TYR A 149 8.36 10.83 -6.17
N GLY A 150 8.05 10.37 -7.34
CA GLY A 150 9.09 9.83 -8.21
C GLY A 150 8.55 9.29 -9.53
N PHE A 151 9.47 8.76 -10.29
CA PHE A 151 9.20 8.08 -11.54
C PHE A 151 9.95 6.75 -11.58
N GLY A 152 9.51 5.84 -12.45
CA GLY A 152 10.13 4.55 -12.61
C GLY A 152 9.82 3.92 -13.96
N PHE A 153 10.56 2.86 -14.29
CA PHE A 153 10.31 2.05 -15.47
C PHE A 153 9.54 0.77 -15.08
N ARG A 154 8.63 0.37 -15.97
CA ARG A 154 7.82 -0.84 -15.80
C ARG A 154 7.89 -1.71 -17.06
N PRO A 155 9.03 -2.37 -17.35
CA PRO A 155 9.10 -3.32 -18.43
C PRO A 155 8.17 -4.51 -18.17
N ALA A 156 7.41 -4.92 -19.20
CA ALA A 156 6.60 -6.12 -19.18
C ALA A 156 7.49 -7.34 -19.39
N VAL A 157 7.55 -8.23 -18.42
CA VAL A 157 8.32 -9.47 -18.48
C VAL A 157 7.52 -10.57 -19.16
N ASP A 158 6.23 -10.67 -18.81
CA ASP A 158 5.30 -11.59 -19.45
C ASP A 158 3.98 -10.88 -19.77
N LYS A 159 3.61 -10.91 -21.05
CA LYS A 159 2.37 -10.27 -21.53
C LYS A 159 1.11 -11.05 -21.17
N LYS A 160 1.20 -12.39 -21.05
CA LYS A 160 0.03 -13.23 -20.73
C LYS A 160 -0.40 -13.04 -19.28
N SER A 161 0.53 -13.13 -18.35
CA SER A 161 0.27 -12.89 -16.92
C SER A 161 0.23 -11.42 -16.54
N ARG A 162 0.61 -10.52 -17.46
CA ARG A 162 0.81 -9.06 -17.22
C ARG A 162 1.89 -8.77 -16.18
N THR A 163 2.84 -9.68 -16.00
CA THR A 163 3.94 -9.48 -15.06
C THR A 163 4.82 -8.34 -15.53
N THR A 164 5.04 -7.36 -14.65
CA THR A 164 5.93 -6.22 -14.88
C THR A 164 6.98 -6.16 -13.78
N LEU A 165 8.21 -5.83 -14.13
CA LEU A 165 9.24 -5.44 -13.18
C LEU A 165 9.10 -3.94 -12.93
N ALA A 166 9.16 -3.50 -11.68
CA ALA A 166 9.19 -2.07 -11.34
C ALA A 166 10.61 -1.73 -10.87
N ILE A 167 11.23 -0.76 -11.54
CA ILE A 167 12.59 -0.27 -11.28
C ILE A 167 12.53 1.22 -11.00
#